data_e704cd2489636893dd3f929769bd934f
#
_entry.id   e704cd2489636893dd3f929769bd934f
#
_cell.length_a   1.000
_cell.length_b   1.000
_cell.length_c   1.000
_cell.angle_alpha   90.00
_cell.angle_beta   90.00
_cell.angle_gamma   90.00
#
_symmetry.space_group_name_H-M   'P 1'
#
loop_
_entity.id
_entity.type
_entity.pdbx_description
1 polymer ?
#
loop_
_entity_poly.entity_id
_entity_poly.type
_entity_poly.pdbx_seq_one_letter_code
_entity_poly.pdbx_strand_id
1 'polypeptide(L)'
;MKKHLVLIGIGAAVSLALHRQAVADAVTAPAASFVTDAVPDTLSRGNADTVRTAFPAATASVAVSAPVSFPASFPVSAGVSRPEGSAGLSGAALPLAGMIPAYGAVERPVGYAGYMAQVARRNLSYAAEKLNMNIAEAGVRAARLFNDPQLSVEYGNNQDWNMQMGQGISGELSKTFSPGKRSANIHLAGSEKELTQALLDDYFRNLRCEATLAYLDALKQAELFRVKQNAYDNMRRLAEGDSVKFALGKITEVDATQSRVEAGVMRNDLLQAEAELHNAFLSLGMMLGSATDTLYLPQGSLRLAERAFPAGMLVASALENRADLVAAMRNVDVAQRAVTVARRERNMDFDLALGVNHNGAVRNEIAPAPRFTGFTVGLSVPLKFSNFNKGTVEAARYREQQAQTAYEQARLQVQTEVMQNYRRYTSLIGQVRHYDNGLLENAASVVKGKIYSYDRGETSLLEVLNAQRTYDEVRTLYIETLYNYAASLVELETSAGIWDIAVE
;
A
#
# COMPACT_ATOMS: atom_id res chain seq x y z
N MET A 1 -34.84 37.54 -36.60
CA MET A 1 -34.61 36.40 -35.71
C MET A 1 -33.12 36.02 -35.54
N LYS A 2 -32.13 36.93 -35.74
CA LYS A 2 -30.68 36.64 -35.56
C LYS A 2 -30.01 37.42 -34.45
N LYS A 3 -30.73 38.21 -33.65
CA LYS A 3 -30.16 39.06 -32.59
C LYS A 3 -30.35 38.56 -31.17
N HIS A 4 -31.08 37.47 -30.93
CA HIS A 4 -31.29 36.90 -29.58
C HIS A 4 -30.41 35.71 -29.23
N LEU A 5 -29.58 35.20 -30.14
CA LEU A 5 -28.73 34.04 -29.89
C LEU A 5 -27.35 34.37 -29.30
N VAL A 6 -26.95 35.65 -29.37
CA VAL A 6 -25.62 36.10 -28.87
C VAL A 6 -25.63 36.42 -27.36
N LEU A 7 -26.80 36.76 -26.81
CA LEU A 7 -26.89 37.11 -25.38
C LEU A 7 -26.91 35.92 -24.42
N ILE A 8 -27.29 34.72 -24.90
CA ILE A 8 -27.35 33.50 -24.08
C ILE A 8 -25.96 32.87 -23.88
N GLY A 9 -25.03 33.08 -24.82
CA GLY A 9 -23.66 32.56 -24.74
C GLY A 9 -22.77 33.26 -23.71
N ILE A 10 -23.02 34.53 -23.41
CA ILE A 10 -22.19 35.33 -22.49
C ILE A 10 -22.59 35.03 -21.02
N GLY A 11 -23.86 34.77 -20.74
CA GLY A 11 -24.33 34.45 -19.39
C GLY A 11 -23.80 33.12 -18.85
N ALA A 12 -23.60 32.14 -19.71
CA ALA A 12 -23.07 30.82 -19.30
C ALA A 12 -21.56 30.84 -19.00
N ALA A 13 -20.79 31.68 -19.68
CA ALA A 13 -19.35 31.84 -19.45
C ALA A 13 -19.01 32.54 -18.13
N VAL A 14 -19.83 33.56 -17.75
CA VAL A 14 -19.65 34.28 -16.48
C VAL A 14 -20.05 33.44 -15.28
N SER A 15 -21.05 32.56 -15.39
CA SER A 15 -21.45 31.65 -14.32
C SER A 15 -20.40 30.56 -14.06
N LEU A 16 -19.68 30.10 -15.09
CA LEU A 16 -18.61 29.10 -14.95
C LEU A 16 -17.33 29.71 -14.34
N ALA A 17 -17.05 30.97 -14.59
CA ALA A 17 -15.89 31.65 -14.00
C ALA A 17 -16.07 31.93 -12.50
N LEU A 18 -17.29 32.35 -12.08
CA LEU A 18 -17.61 32.54 -10.66
C LEU A 18 -17.61 31.28 -9.85
N HIS A 19 -17.96 30.11 -10.45
CA HIS A 19 -17.93 28.83 -9.75
C HIS A 19 -16.49 28.28 -9.57
N ARG A 20 -15.55 28.62 -10.46
CA ARG A 20 -14.13 28.28 -10.30
C ARG A 20 -13.42 29.14 -9.23
N GLN A 21 -13.83 30.39 -9.03
CA GLN A 21 -13.22 31.24 -8.02
C GLN A 21 -13.64 30.84 -6.61
N ALA A 22 -14.90 30.42 -6.40
CA ALA A 22 -15.39 29.93 -5.12
C ALA A 22 -14.73 28.62 -4.65
N VAL A 23 -14.19 27.80 -5.56
CA VAL A 23 -13.46 26.57 -5.22
C VAL A 23 -11.97 26.86 -4.95
N ALA A 24 -11.39 27.89 -5.53
CA ALA A 24 -10.00 28.28 -5.28
C ALA A 24 -9.81 28.97 -3.90
N ASP A 25 -10.81 29.75 -3.45
CA ASP A 25 -10.75 30.45 -2.15
C ASP A 25 -10.99 29.53 -0.94
N ALA A 26 -11.54 28.31 -1.15
CA ALA A 26 -11.74 27.31 -0.10
C ALA A 26 -10.46 26.54 0.28
N VAL A 27 -9.38 26.63 -0.50
CA VAL A 27 -8.12 25.88 -0.29
C VAL A 27 -7.02 26.74 0.37
N THR A 28 -7.23 28.06 0.54
CA THR A 28 -6.22 28.97 1.09
C THR A 28 -6.69 29.69 2.36
N ALA A 29 -7.13 28.95 3.38
CA ALA A 29 -7.31 29.53 4.72
C ALA A 29 -5.99 29.40 5.51
N PRO A 30 -5.41 30.51 6.04
CA PRO A 30 -4.19 30.44 6.85
C PRO A 30 -4.50 29.94 8.26
N ALA A 31 -3.65 29.04 8.76
CA ALA A 31 -3.66 28.56 10.14
C ALA A 31 -3.45 29.73 11.12
N ALA A 32 -4.31 29.82 12.12
CA ALA A 32 -4.25 30.83 13.18
C ALA A 32 -2.97 30.71 14.00
N SER A 33 -2.26 31.81 14.15
CA SER A 33 -1.10 31.99 15.02
C SER A 33 -1.54 32.08 16.47
N PHE A 34 -1.05 31.16 17.32
CA PHE A 34 -1.11 31.30 18.77
C PHE A 34 0.02 32.20 19.23
N VAL A 35 -0.35 33.28 19.90
CA VAL A 35 0.53 34.19 20.65
C VAL A 35 0.89 33.51 21.96
N THR A 36 2.18 33.33 22.24
CA THR A 36 2.68 32.97 23.57
C THR A 36 3.17 34.22 24.27
N ASP A 37 2.50 34.60 25.34
CA ASP A 37 2.94 35.63 26.27
C ASP A 37 4.10 35.15 27.13
N ALA A 38 5.06 36.05 27.31
CA ALA A 38 6.24 35.90 28.14
C ALA A 38 5.92 36.05 29.62
N VAL A 39 6.57 35.26 30.47
CA VAL A 39 6.66 35.44 31.94
C VAL A 39 8.14 35.42 32.36
N PRO A 40 8.58 36.32 33.24
CA PRO A 40 9.99 36.61 33.48
C PRO A 40 10.64 35.73 34.56
N ASP A 41 11.96 35.64 34.44
CA ASP A 41 12.94 35.06 35.40
C ASP A 41 12.82 35.58 36.81
N THR A 42 12.91 34.67 37.80
CA THR A 42 13.61 34.95 39.07
C THR A 42 14.27 33.70 39.66
N LEU A 43 15.50 33.89 40.06
CA LEU A 43 16.46 33.02 40.70
C LEU A 43 15.98 32.28 41.98
N SER A 44 16.40 31.05 42.24
CA SER A 44 17.13 30.70 43.45
C SER A 44 17.66 29.27 43.49
N ARG A 45 18.85 29.12 44.07
CA ARG A 45 19.71 27.96 44.30
C ARG A 45 19.06 26.88 45.20
N GLY A 46 19.53 25.61 45.01
CA GLY A 46 19.59 24.64 46.13
C GLY A 46 19.61 23.15 45.75
N ASN A 47 20.80 22.57 45.75
CA ASN A 47 21.19 21.17 46.15
C ASN A 47 20.45 19.91 45.69
N ALA A 48 21.20 19.14 44.98
CA ALA A 48 21.66 17.72 45.14
C ALA A 48 20.66 16.59 45.49
N ASP A 49 20.88 15.51 44.71
CA ASP A 49 20.67 14.08 44.95
C ASP A 49 19.28 13.49 44.73
N THR A 50 19.15 12.74 43.73
CA THR A 50 18.95 11.30 43.63
C THR A 50 18.35 10.88 42.26
N VAL A 51 19.09 10.02 41.61
CA VAL A 51 18.75 9.28 40.40
C VAL A 51 17.49 8.44 40.59
N ARG A 52 16.46 8.62 39.76
CA ARG A 52 15.56 7.54 39.36
C ARG A 52 14.95 7.83 37.98
N THR A 53 15.34 6.97 37.05
CA THR A 53 14.80 6.80 35.71
C THR A 53 13.28 6.52 35.74
N ALA A 54 12.50 7.32 35.00
CA ALA A 54 11.17 6.93 34.55
C ALA A 54 10.92 7.55 33.17
N PHE A 55 10.80 6.71 32.17
CA PHE A 55 10.33 7.08 30.83
C PHE A 55 8.81 7.31 30.90
N PRO A 56 8.26 8.38 30.34
CA PRO A 56 6.83 8.46 30.10
C PRO A 56 6.50 7.81 28.76
N ALA A 57 5.63 6.79 28.79
CA ALA A 57 4.98 6.23 27.63
C ALA A 57 4.03 7.28 27.03
N ALA A 58 4.28 7.70 25.81
CA ALA A 58 3.34 8.48 25.02
C ALA A 58 2.28 7.55 24.43
N THR A 59 1.11 7.52 25.06
CA THR A 59 -0.10 6.90 24.49
C THR A 59 -0.71 7.88 23.49
N ALA A 60 -0.51 7.61 22.20
CA ALA A 60 -1.28 8.23 21.14
C ALA A 60 -2.68 7.58 21.10
N SER A 61 -3.70 8.28 21.57
CA SER A 61 -5.09 7.90 21.40
C SER A 61 -5.52 8.16 19.94
N VAL A 62 -5.72 7.08 19.20
CA VAL A 62 -6.39 7.11 17.90
C VAL A 62 -7.89 7.30 18.17
N ALA A 63 -8.44 8.40 17.67
CA ALA A 63 -9.89 8.64 17.70
C ALA A 63 -10.57 7.65 16.75
N VAL A 64 -11.33 6.71 17.32
CA VAL A 64 -12.21 5.81 16.58
C VAL A 64 -13.42 6.61 16.14
N SER A 65 -13.56 6.81 14.84
CA SER A 65 -14.76 7.36 14.21
C SER A 65 -15.95 6.40 14.39
N ALA A 66 -17.12 6.96 14.66
CA ALA A 66 -18.37 6.31 14.98
C ALA A 66 -18.84 5.30 13.90
N PRO A 67 -19.59 4.24 14.31
CA PRO A 67 -20.09 3.26 13.37
C PRO A 67 -21.24 3.80 12.52
N VAL A 68 -21.15 3.57 11.21
CA VAL A 68 -22.24 3.79 10.25
C VAL A 68 -23.30 2.71 10.50
N SER A 69 -24.49 3.12 10.93
CA SER A 69 -25.64 2.25 11.11
C SER A 69 -26.26 1.89 9.76
N PHE A 70 -26.27 0.59 9.44
CA PHE A 70 -27.05 0.03 8.35
C PHE A 70 -28.46 -0.31 8.83
N PRO A 71 -29.51 -0.08 8.01
CA PRO A 71 -30.86 -0.45 8.41
C PRO A 71 -31.06 -1.97 8.32
N ALA A 72 -31.52 -2.55 9.44
CA ALA A 72 -32.00 -3.93 9.51
C ALA A 72 -33.40 -4.01 8.93
N SER A 73 -33.58 -4.80 7.85
CA SER A 73 -34.80 -5.60 7.62
C SER A 73 -34.72 -6.34 6.28
N PHE A 74 -34.43 -7.64 6.34
CA PHE A 74 -34.82 -8.58 5.30
C PHE A 74 -35.77 -9.60 5.90
N PRO A 75 -36.89 -9.94 5.23
CA PRO A 75 -37.91 -10.86 5.77
C PRO A 75 -37.42 -12.31 5.69
N VAL A 76 -37.51 -13.00 6.83
CA VAL A 76 -37.37 -14.45 6.91
C VAL A 76 -38.64 -15.08 6.34
N SER A 77 -38.56 -15.79 5.24
CA SER A 77 -39.59 -16.72 4.79
C SER A 77 -39.20 -18.15 5.14
N ALA A 78 -40.15 -18.80 5.77
CA ALA A 78 -40.08 -20.13 6.33
C ALA A 78 -40.04 -21.27 5.29
N GLY A 79 -39.45 -22.39 5.72
CA GLY A 79 -39.89 -23.72 5.35
C GLY A 79 -39.02 -24.44 4.32
N VAL A 80 -38.05 -25.22 4.78
CA VAL A 80 -37.64 -26.45 4.07
C VAL A 80 -37.51 -27.60 5.08
N SER A 81 -38.35 -28.57 4.84
CA SER A 81 -38.46 -29.86 5.52
C SER A 81 -37.20 -30.71 5.39
N ARG A 82 -36.82 -31.33 6.52
CA ARG A 82 -35.79 -32.37 6.66
C ARG A 82 -36.21 -33.64 5.87
N PRO A 83 -35.31 -34.29 5.15
CA PRO A 83 -35.39 -35.73 4.91
C PRO A 83 -34.36 -36.46 5.80
N GLU A 84 -34.86 -37.38 6.61
CA GLU A 84 -34.09 -38.43 7.23
C GLU A 84 -33.66 -39.45 6.15
N GLY A 85 -32.35 -39.73 6.11
CA GLY A 85 -31.79 -40.76 5.22
C GLY A 85 -30.39 -41.13 5.67
N SER A 86 -30.29 -42.11 6.54
CA SER A 86 -29.04 -42.79 6.88
C SER A 86 -28.52 -43.58 5.66
N ALA A 87 -27.39 -43.12 5.08
CA ALA A 87 -26.61 -43.95 4.15
C ALA A 87 -25.15 -43.98 4.59
N GLY A 88 -24.66 -45.21 4.80
CA GLY A 88 -23.30 -45.49 5.28
C GLY A 88 -22.21 -44.96 4.35
N LEU A 89 -21.24 -44.28 4.92
CA LEU A 89 -20.07 -43.81 4.21
C LEU A 89 -18.95 -44.84 4.19
N SER A 90 -18.83 -45.48 3.02
CA SER A 90 -17.69 -46.27 2.60
C SER A 90 -16.47 -45.36 2.45
N GLY A 91 -15.33 -45.74 3.07
CA GLY A 91 -14.09 -44.95 3.01
C GLY A 91 -13.44 -44.98 1.64
N ALA A 92 -13.43 -43.86 0.98
CA ALA A 92 -12.54 -43.58 -0.13
C ALA A 92 -11.79 -42.25 0.18
N ALA A 93 -10.45 -42.28 0.05
CA ALA A 93 -9.62 -41.08 0.14
C ALA A 93 -10.03 -40.09 -0.95
N LEU A 94 -10.60 -38.99 -0.54
CA LEU A 94 -11.00 -37.89 -1.46
C LEU A 94 -9.74 -37.13 -1.89
N PRO A 95 -9.52 -36.90 -3.19
CA PRO A 95 -8.50 -35.98 -3.65
C PRO A 95 -8.82 -34.54 -3.17
N LEU A 96 -7.79 -33.70 -3.03
CA LEU A 96 -7.92 -32.27 -2.65
C LEU A 96 -8.96 -31.50 -3.51
N ALA A 97 -9.23 -31.96 -4.70
CA ALA A 97 -10.23 -31.46 -5.64
C ALA A 97 -11.71 -31.66 -5.22
N GLY A 98 -12.00 -32.20 -4.05
CA GLY A 98 -13.37 -32.48 -3.60
C GLY A 98 -13.78 -31.78 -2.31
N MET A 99 -12.95 -30.90 -1.76
CA MET A 99 -13.19 -30.26 -0.45
C MET A 99 -13.74 -28.83 -0.56
N ILE A 100 -14.35 -28.48 -1.69
CA ILE A 100 -14.90 -27.14 -1.85
C ILE A 100 -16.31 -27.07 -1.31
N PRO A 101 -16.55 -26.09 -0.43
CA PRO A 101 -17.87 -25.89 0.13
C PRO A 101 -18.82 -25.26 -0.87
N ALA A 102 -20.06 -25.32 -0.54
CA ALA A 102 -21.34 -24.90 -1.09
C ALA A 102 -21.46 -23.58 -1.91
N TYR A 103 -20.35 -22.93 -2.32
CA TYR A 103 -20.39 -21.68 -3.10
C TYR A 103 -20.05 -21.84 -4.59
N GLY A 104 -19.92 -23.05 -5.12
CA GLY A 104 -19.67 -23.24 -6.55
C GLY A 104 -18.38 -22.60 -7.09
N ALA A 105 -17.39 -22.40 -6.22
CA ALA A 105 -16.11 -21.84 -6.62
C ALA A 105 -15.38 -22.78 -7.58
N VAL A 106 -14.81 -22.21 -8.65
CA VAL A 106 -14.06 -22.95 -9.66
C VAL A 106 -12.61 -23.07 -9.21
N GLU A 107 -12.13 -24.29 -9.01
CA GLU A 107 -10.71 -24.56 -8.74
C GLU A 107 -9.86 -24.39 -9.99
N ARG A 108 -8.79 -23.62 -9.88
CA ARG A 108 -7.81 -23.45 -10.96
C ARG A 108 -6.40 -23.70 -10.45
N PRO A 109 -5.75 -24.77 -10.89
CA PRO A 109 -4.33 -24.96 -10.59
C PRO A 109 -3.51 -23.87 -11.26
N VAL A 110 -2.57 -23.31 -10.55
CA VAL A 110 -1.68 -22.26 -11.03
C VAL A 110 -0.24 -22.53 -10.61
N GLY A 111 0.66 -22.61 -11.58
CA GLY A 111 2.10 -22.65 -11.31
C GLY A 111 2.65 -21.24 -11.05
N TYR A 112 3.77 -21.15 -10.33
CA TYR A 112 4.36 -19.91 -9.87
C TYR A 112 4.60 -18.89 -11.00
N ALA A 113 5.21 -19.29 -12.11
CA ALA A 113 5.47 -18.40 -13.26
C ALA A 113 4.17 -17.82 -13.87
N GLY A 114 3.15 -18.69 -14.00
CA GLY A 114 1.83 -18.28 -14.48
C GLY A 114 1.11 -17.34 -13.51
N TYR A 115 1.24 -17.57 -12.22
CA TYR A 115 0.73 -16.70 -11.16
C TYR A 115 1.38 -15.32 -11.23
N MET A 116 2.72 -15.23 -11.24
CA MET A 116 3.43 -13.96 -11.29
C MET A 116 3.13 -13.16 -12.54
N ALA A 117 3.01 -13.81 -13.70
CA ALA A 117 2.61 -13.15 -14.95
C ALA A 117 1.19 -12.56 -14.87
N GLN A 118 0.27 -13.24 -14.18
CA GLN A 118 -1.09 -12.73 -13.97
C GLN A 118 -1.11 -11.60 -12.95
N VAL A 119 -0.38 -11.68 -11.84
CA VAL A 119 -0.24 -10.57 -10.86
C VAL A 119 0.22 -9.29 -11.56
N ALA A 120 1.28 -9.36 -12.37
CA ALA A 120 1.81 -8.20 -13.10
C ALA A 120 0.80 -7.56 -14.06
N ARG A 121 -0.19 -8.33 -14.56
CA ARG A 121 -1.20 -7.87 -15.53
C ARG A 121 -2.52 -7.44 -14.90
N ARG A 122 -2.96 -8.12 -13.83
CA ARG A 122 -4.32 -8.01 -13.30
C ARG A 122 -4.38 -7.38 -11.92
N ASN A 123 -3.27 -7.25 -11.20
CA ASN A 123 -3.29 -6.65 -9.88
C ASN A 123 -3.81 -5.21 -9.94
N LEU A 124 -4.91 -4.94 -9.22
CA LEU A 124 -5.61 -3.65 -9.29
C LEU A 124 -4.80 -2.52 -8.64
N SER A 125 -4.06 -2.82 -7.55
CA SER A 125 -3.22 -1.84 -6.89
C SER A 125 -2.06 -1.40 -7.80
N TYR A 126 -1.44 -2.35 -8.52
CA TYR A 126 -0.42 -2.02 -9.50
C TYR A 126 -0.98 -1.25 -10.70
N ALA A 127 -2.20 -1.58 -11.14
CA ALA A 127 -2.87 -0.83 -12.19
C ALA A 127 -3.15 0.63 -11.76
N ALA A 128 -3.54 0.84 -10.49
CA ALA A 128 -3.72 2.17 -9.93
C ALA A 128 -2.39 2.96 -9.87
N GLU A 129 -1.29 2.32 -9.42
CA GLU A 129 0.03 2.95 -9.36
C GLU A 129 0.56 3.34 -10.75
N LYS A 130 0.27 2.56 -11.78
CA LYS A 130 0.58 2.94 -13.18
C LYS A 130 -0.08 4.23 -13.62
N LEU A 131 -1.25 4.58 -13.09
CA LEU A 131 -1.93 5.84 -13.40
C LEU A 131 -1.15 7.06 -12.88
N ASN A 132 -0.36 6.92 -11.80
CA ASN A 132 0.50 7.98 -11.30
C ASN A 132 1.53 8.42 -12.37
N MET A 133 2.00 7.48 -13.21
CA MET A 133 2.86 7.81 -14.34
C MET A 133 2.14 8.66 -15.38
N ASN A 134 0.88 8.35 -15.69
CA ASN A 134 0.06 9.14 -16.61
C ASN A 134 -0.25 10.54 -16.02
N ILE A 135 -0.46 10.63 -14.70
CA ILE A 135 -0.65 11.90 -13.99
C ILE A 135 0.63 12.74 -14.08
N ALA A 136 1.80 12.17 -13.81
CA ALA A 136 3.08 12.86 -13.92
C ALA A 136 3.35 13.34 -15.37
N GLU A 137 3.01 12.54 -16.38
CA GLU A 137 3.10 12.95 -17.79
C GLU A 137 2.15 14.12 -18.12
N ALA A 138 0.94 14.09 -17.58
CA ALA A 138 0.00 15.20 -17.71
C ALA A 138 0.55 16.47 -17.03
N GLY A 139 1.20 16.32 -15.87
CA GLY A 139 1.92 17.39 -15.16
C GLY A 139 3.01 18.04 -16.02
N VAL A 140 3.82 17.23 -16.70
CA VAL A 140 4.83 17.76 -17.65
C VAL A 140 4.19 18.50 -18.81
N ARG A 141 3.06 17.99 -19.34
CA ARG A 141 2.31 18.73 -20.42
C ARG A 141 1.74 20.03 -19.89
N ALA A 142 1.18 20.05 -18.68
CA ALA A 142 0.68 21.26 -18.05
C ALA A 142 1.79 22.31 -17.82
N ALA A 143 2.96 21.87 -17.33
CA ALA A 143 4.11 22.77 -17.13
C ALA A 143 4.64 23.39 -18.45
N ARG A 144 4.34 22.77 -19.58
CA ARG A 144 4.71 23.29 -20.92
C ARG A 144 3.78 24.37 -21.46
N LEU A 145 2.60 24.56 -20.86
CA LEU A 145 1.67 25.57 -21.30
C LEU A 145 2.22 26.98 -21.04
N PHE A 146 1.81 27.91 -21.88
CA PHE A 146 2.05 29.34 -21.66
C PHE A 146 0.91 29.90 -20.81
N ASN A 147 1.17 30.97 -20.09
CA ASN A 147 0.10 31.73 -19.46
C ASN A 147 -0.89 32.23 -20.52
N ASP A 148 -2.15 31.96 -20.32
CA ASP A 148 -3.19 32.37 -21.25
C ASP A 148 -3.37 33.91 -21.22
N PRO A 149 -3.66 34.55 -22.37
CA PRO A 149 -4.06 35.95 -22.40
C PRO A 149 -5.42 36.10 -21.72
N GLN A 150 -5.59 37.20 -20.97
CA GLN A 150 -6.83 37.56 -20.31
C GLN A 150 -7.52 38.65 -21.10
N LEU A 151 -8.81 38.52 -21.38
CA LEU A 151 -9.65 39.52 -21.97
C LEU A 151 -10.60 40.03 -20.88
N SER A 152 -10.50 41.31 -20.55
CA SER A 152 -11.44 42.02 -19.72
C SER A 152 -12.32 42.96 -20.56
N VAL A 153 -13.60 42.99 -20.25
CA VAL A 153 -14.55 43.94 -20.86
C VAL A 153 -15.30 44.59 -19.73
N GLU A 154 -15.20 45.91 -19.69
CA GLU A 154 -15.84 46.71 -18.66
C GLU A 154 -16.83 47.70 -19.33
N TYR A 155 -18.02 47.81 -18.77
CA TYR A 155 -19.02 48.77 -19.17
C TYR A 155 -19.37 49.65 -17.97
N GLY A 156 -19.14 50.94 -18.09
CA GLY A 156 -19.49 51.94 -17.10
C GLY A 156 -20.64 52.81 -17.59
N ASN A 157 -21.64 53.00 -16.74
CA ASN A 157 -22.71 53.95 -17.00
C ASN A 157 -22.75 54.99 -15.88
N ASN A 158 -22.26 56.20 -16.17
CA ASN A 158 -22.19 57.31 -15.24
C ASN A 158 -23.22 58.43 -15.58
N GLN A 159 -24.32 58.04 -16.20
CA GLN A 159 -25.43 58.93 -16.50
C GLN A 159 -26.35 59.10 -15.27
N ASP A 160 -25.83 59.71 -14.22
CA ASP A 160 -26.66 60.22 -13.12
C ASP A 160 -27.27 61.53 -13.45
N TRP A 161 -28.46 61.89 -12.87
CA TRP A 161 -29.21 63.12 -13.13
C TRP A 161 -28.38 64.36 -12.91
N ASN A 162 -27.45 64.35 -11.97
CA ASN A 162 -26.61 65.48 -11.61
C ASN A 162 -25.27 65.52 -12.33
N MET A 163 -24.71 64.31 -12.74
CA MET A 163 -23.35 64.24 -13.29
C MET A 163 -23.29 64.17 -14.81
N GLN A 164 -24.25 63.55 -15.47
CA GLN A 164 -24.35 63.43 -16.95
C GLN A 164 -22.99 63.03 -17.64
N MET A 165 -22.19 62.19 -16.97
CA MET A 165 -20.81 61.88 -17.39
C MET A 165 -20.70 60.82 -18.51
N GLY A 166 -21.84 60.45 -19.07
CA GLY A 166 -21.85 59.53 -20.24
C GLY A 166 -21.67 58.03 -19.91
N GLN A 167 -21.63 57.26 -20.96
CA GLN A 167 -21.41 55.80 -20.91
C GLN A 167 -20.05 55.47 -21.50
N GLY A 168 -19.38 54.46 -20.96
CA GLY A 168 -18.12 53.98 -21.50
C GLY A 168 -18.10 52.45 -21.61
N ILE A 169 -17.48 51.97 -22.64
CA ILE A 169 -17.13 50.55 -22.77
C ILE A 169 -15.63 50.46 -23.01
N SER A 170 -14.95 49.60 -22.25
CA SER A 170 -13.55 49.28 -22.44
C SER A 170 -13.35 47.78 -22.65
N GLY A 171 -12.42 47.42 -23.49
CA GLY A 171 -11.93 46.07 -23.69
C GLY A 171 -10.41 46.08 -23.56
N GLU A 172 -9.86 45.15 -22.76
CA GLU A 172 -8.42 45.02 -22.56
C GLU A 172 -8.03 43.57 -22.75
N LEU A 173 -6.97 43.35 -23.53
CA LEU A 173 -6.30 42.06 -23.69
C LEU A 173 -4.92 42.16 -23.01
N SER A 174 -4.72 41.36 -21.97
CA SER A 174 -3.45 41.33 -21.24
C SER A 174 -2.79 39.96 -21.29
N LYS A 175 -1.46 39.95 -21.19
CA LYS A 175 -0.65 38.72 -21.15
C LYS A 175 0.53 38.90 -20.23
N THR A 176 0.68 37.92 -19.30
CA THR A 176 1.80 37.86 -18.38
C THR A 176 2.96 37.10 -18.99
N PHE A 177 4.15 37.66 -18.94
CA PHE A 177 5.40 37.07 -19.33
C PHE A 177 6.25 36.81 -18.08
N SER A 178 6.65 35.54 -17.86
CA SER A 178 7.42 35.09 -16.69
C SER A 178 8.77 34.52 -17.12
N PRO A 179 9.82 35.32 -17.27
CA PRO A 179 11.10 34.88 -17.84
C PRO A 179 11.77 33.80 -16.97
N GLY A 180 12.02 32.65 -17.58
CA GLY A 180 12.76 31.55 -16.97
C GLY A 180 11.99 30.70 -15.96
N LYS A 181 10.80 31.13 -15.49
CA LYS A 181 9.97 30.33 -14.57
C LYS A 181 9.41 29.10 -15.25
N ARG A 182 8.82 29.27 -16.45
CA ARG A 182 8.27 28.18 -17.24
C ARG A 182 9.31 27.08 -17.52
N SER A 183 10.52 27.44 -17.93
CA SER A 183 11.60 26.47 -18.16
C SER A 183 11.98 25.73 -16.89
N ALA A 184 12.08 26.42 -15.74
CA ALA A 184 12.37 25.79 -14.46
C ALA A 184 11.26 24.81 -14.04
N ASN A 185 9.99 25.16 -14.21
CA ASN A 185 8.84 24.29 -13.91
C ASN A 185 8.79 23.07 -14.84
N ILE A 186 9.15 23.20 -16.13
CA ILE A 186 9.24 22.06 -17.04
C ILE A 186 10.32 21.07 -16.57
N HIS A 187 11.48 21.57 -16.13
CA HIS A 187 12.54 20.70 -15.61
C HIS A 187 12.16 20.06 -14.29
N LEU A 188 11.47 20.78 -13.39
CA LEU A 188 10.95 20.24 -12.15
C LEU A 188 9.96 19.10 -12.43
N ALA A 189 8.91 19.37 -13.24
CA ALA A 189 7.92 18.36 -13.61
C ALA A 189 8.56 17.14 -14.34
N GLY A 190 9.63 17.37 -15.10
CA GLY A 190 10.43 16.29 -15.70
C GLY A 190 11.10 15.41 -14.65
N SER A 191 11.73 16.00 -13.64
CA SER A 191 12.35 15.26 -12.53
C SER A 191 11.30 14.55 -11.65
N GLU A 192 10.14 15.16 -11.43
CA GLU A 192 9.00 14.54 -10.72
C GLU A 192 8.48 13.30 -11.49
N LYS A 193 8.43 13.36 -12.82
CA LYS A 193 8.11 12.19 -13.65
C LYS A 193 9.14 11.07 -13.48
N GLU A 194 10.45 11.38 -13.46
CA GLU A 194 11.50 10.39 -13.25
C GLU A 194 11.44 9.77 -11.85
N LEU A 195 11.11 10.58 -10.83
CA LEU A 195 10.86 10.08 -9.47
C LEU A 195 9.65 9.14 -9.44
N THR A 196 8.55 9.51 -10.10
CA THR A 196 7.34 8.68 -10.18
C THR A 196 7.64 7.34 -10.86
N GLN A 197 8.49 7.32 -11.90
CA GLN A 197 8.92 6.07 -12.53
C GLN A 197 9.71 5.19 -11.54
N ALA A 198 10.67 5.76 -10.81
CA ALA A 198 11.45 5.01 -9.83
C ALA A 198 10.58 4.47 -8.66
N LEU A 199 9.57 5.23 -8.23
CA LEU A 199 8.60 4.78 -7.24
C LEU A 199 7.71 3.65 -7.77
N LEU A 200 7.31 3.68 -9.04
CA LEU A 200 6.56 2.59 -9.67
C LEU A 200 7.40 1.31 -9.76
N ASP A 201 8.69 1.43 -10.07
CA ASP A 201 9.61 0.29 -10.12
C ASP A 201 9.83 -0.31 -8.72
N ASP A 202 9.91 0.54 -7.68
CA ASP A 202 9.96 0.08 -6.28
C ASP A 202 8.66 -0.59 -5.84
N TYR A 203 7.52 -0.01 -6.20
CA TYR A 203 6.21 -0.63 -5.93
C TYR A 203 6.13 -2.03 -6.57
N PHE A 204 6.58 -2.18 -7.82
CA PHE A 204 6.58 -3.47 -8.50
C PHE A 204 7.54 -4.48 -7.83
N ARG A 205 8.69 -4.03 -7.34
CA ARG A 205 9.62 -4.86 -6.56
C ARG A 205 8.94 -5.40 -5.29
N ASN A 206 8.28 -4.53 -4.54
CA ASN A 206 7.57 -4.90 -3.30
C ASN A 206 6.38 -5.82 -3.60
N LEU A 207 5.55 -5.49 -4.61
CA LEU A 207 4.43 -6.32 -5.03
C LEU A 207 4.88 -7.74 -5.43
N ARG A 208 6.00 -7.84 -6.11
CA ARG A 208 6.58 -9.14 -6.51
C ARG A 208 6.99 -9.97 -5.30
N CYS A 209 7.58 -9.33 -4.29
CA CYS A 209 7.90 -9.97 -3.01
C CYS A 209 6.63 -10.46 -2.30
N GLU A 210 5.67 -9.56 -2.08
CA GLU A 210 4.40 -9.87 -1.40
C GLU A 210 3.63 -10.99 -2.09
N ALA A 211 3.52 -10.94 -3.41
CA ALA A 211 2.85 -11.97 -4.19
C ALA A 211 3.55 -13.34 -4.05
N THR A 212 4.88 -13.36 -4.04
CA THR A 212 5.64 -14.60 -3.85
C THR A 212 5.46 -15.15 -2.44
N LEU A 213 5.50 -14.30 -1.42
CA LEU A 213 5.26 -14.72 -0.03
C LEU A 213 3.83 -15.26 0.14
N ALA A 214 2.83 -14.65 -0.47
CA ALA A 214 1.46 -15.15 -0.47
C ALA A 214 1.35 -16.53 -1.17
N TYR A 215 2.09 -16.74 -2.26
CA TYR A 215 2.14 -18.03 -2.93
C TYR A 215 2.79 -19.13 -2.06
N LEU A 216 3.90 -18.81 -1.40
CA LEU A 216 4.58 -19.71 -0.47
C LEU A 216 3.73 -20.00 0.77
N ASP A 217 3.00 -18.99 1.28
CA ASP A 217 2.08 -19.18 2.39
C ASP A 217 0.95 -20.15 2.04
N ALA A 218 0.38 -20.04 0.85
CA ALA A 218 -0.64 -20.97 0.40
C ALA A 218 -0.11 -22.41 0.25
N LEU A 219 1.13 -22.60 -0.21
CA LEU A 219 1.80 -23.91 -0.20
C LEU A 219 2.02 -24.42 1.23
N LYS A 220 2.44 -23.55 2.17
CA LYS A 220 2.59 -23.91 3.58
C LYS A 220 1.27 -24.38 4.18
N GLN A 221 0.19 -23.65 3.98
CA GLN A 221 -1.11 -24.02 4.52
C GLN A 221 -1.61 -25.35 3.93
N ALA A 222 -1.33 -25.62 2.65
CA ALA A 222 -1.67 -26.90 2.04
C ALA A 222 -0.90 -28.07 2.68
N GLU A 223 0.38 -27.89 2.97
CA GLU A 223 1.17 -28.93 3.66
C GLU A 223 0.75 -29.10 5.13
N LEU A 224 0.47 -28.01 5.86
CA LEU A 224 -0.03 -28.06 7.23
C LEU A 224 -1.38 -28.76 7.31
N PHE A 225 -2.30 -28.45 6.39
CA PHE A 225 -3.59 -29.16 6.29
C PHE A 225 -3.39 -30.66 6.12
N ARG A 226 -2.47 -31.11 5.25
CA ARG A 226 -2.14 -32.53 5.08
C ARG A 226 -1.58 -33.16 6.35
N VAL A 227 -0.76 -32.43 7.10
CA VAL A 227 -0.24 -32.93 8.39
C VAL A 227 -1.38 -33.12 9.39
N LYS A 228 -2.27 -32.13 9.55
CA LYS A 228 -3.41 -32.18 10.46
C LYS A 228 -4.41 -33.27 10.05
N GLN A 229 -4.65 -33.44 8.77
CA GLN A 229 -5.48 -34.52 8.23
C GLN A 229 -4.92 -35.90 8.59
N ASN A 230 -3.63 -36.12 8.33
CA ASN A 230 -2.97 -37.39 8.67
C ASN A 230 -2.98 -37.66 10.18
N ALA A 231 -2.74 -36.64 11.01
CA ALA A 231 -2.79 -36.75 12.47
C ALA A 231 -4.19 -37.16 12.95
N TYR A 232 -5.24 -36.48 12.45
CA TYR A 232 -6.63 -36.83 12.76
C TYR A 232 -6.98 -38.24 12.30
N ASP A 233 -6.63 -38.65 11.07
CA ASP A 233 -6.93 -39.96 10.55
C ASP A 233 -6.22 -41.11 11.34
N ASN A 234 -4.99 -40.87 11.80
CA ASN A 234 -4.28 -41.82 12.66
C ASN A 234 -4.93 -41.91 14.04
N MET A 235 -5.27 -40.80 14.66
CA MET A 235 -5.89 -40.77 15.97
C MET A 235 -7.30 -41.34 15.96
N ARG A 236 -8.08 -41.09 14.88
CA ARG A 236 -9.38 -41.73 14.68
C ARG A 236 -9.28 -43.26 14.63
N ARG A 237 -8.32 -43.77 13.85
CA ARG A 237 -8.08 -45.23 13.77
C ARG A 237 -7.67 -45.84 15.12
N LEU A 238 -6.85 -45.12 15.90
CA LEU A 238 -6.49 -45.54 17.24
C LEU A 238 -7.72 -45.60 18.15
N ALA A 239 -8.56 -44.53 18.15
CA ALA A 239 -9.76 -44.47 18.97
C ALA A 239 -10.82 -45.55 18.58
N GLU A 240 -10.96 -45.84 17.28
CA GLU A 240 -11.78 -46.96 16.80
C GLU A 240 -11.26 -48.29 17.30
N GLY A 241 -9.96 -48.52 17.22
CA GLY A 241 -9.30 -49.74 17.74
C GLY A 241 -9.46 -49.87 19.26
N ASP A 242 -9.29 -48.79 20.00
CA ASP A 242 -9.46 -48.78 21.45
C ASP A 242 -10.90 -49.06 21.88
N SER A 243 -11.90 -48.55 21.11
CA SER A 243 -13.30 -48.89 21.34
C SER A 243 -13.58 -50.38 21.20
N VAL A 244 -12.92 -51.07 20.24
CA VAL A 244 -13.00 -52.52 20.11
C VAL A 244 -12.27 -53.23 21.24
N LYS A 245 -11.08 -52.79 21.65
CA LYS A 245 -10.32 -53.34 22.77
C LYS A 245 -11.11 -53.26 24.09
N PHE A 246 -11.81 -52.13 24.32
CA PHE A 246 -12.70 -51.96 25.48
C PHE A 246 -13.87 -52.94 25.44
N ALA A 247 -14.55 -53.08 24.29
CA ALA A 247 -15.64 -54.05 24.15
C ALA A 247 -15.18 -55.50 24.41
N LEU A 248 -13.91 -55.81 24.17
CA LEU A 248 -13.27 -57.09 24.49
C LEU A 248 -12.72 -57.16 25.91
N GLY A 249 -12.88 -56.14 26.76
CA GLY A 249 -12.39 -56.08 28.13
C GLY A 249 -10.87 -55.98 28.26
N LYS A 250 -10.15 -55.55 27.21
CA LYS A 250 -8.69 -55.47 27.20
C LYS A 250 -8.11 -54.16 27.71
N ILE A 251 -8.89 -53.08 27.70
CA ILE A 251 -8.52 -51.76 28.18
C ILE A 251 -9.64 -51.18 29.06
N THR A 252 -9.36 -50.07 29.75
CA THR A 252 -10.35 -49.40 30.61
C THR A 252 -11.28 -48.51 29.75
N GLU A 253 -12.47 -48.21 30.28
CA GLU A 253 -13.41 -47.24 29.69
C GLU A 253 -12.78 -45.88 29.59
N VAL A 254 -11.96 -45.49 30.57
CA VAL A 254 -11.24 -44.22 30.62
C VAL A 254 -10.28 -44.10 29.44
N ASP A 255 -9.50 -45.10 29.16
CA ASP A 255 -8.53 -45.11 28.03
C ASP A 255 -9.28 -44.96 26.68
N ALA A 256 -10.36 -45.74 26.47
CA ALA A 256 -11.16 -45.67 25.25
C ALA A 256 -11.87 -44.33 25.10
N THR A 257 -12.21 -43.68 26.21
CA THR A 257 -12.81 -42.34 26.19
C THR A 257 -11.77 -41.26 25.90
N GLN A 258 -10.56 -41.41 26.48
CA GLN A 258 -9.45 -40.47 26.26
C GLN A 258 -9.01 -40.49 24.79
N SER A 259 -8.87 -41.63 24.13
CA SER A 259 -8.52 -41.70 22.71
C SER A 259 -9.58 -41.07 21.81
N ARG A 260 -10.89 -41.16 22.15
CA ARG A 260 -11.98 -40.49 21.44
C ARG A 260 -11.96 -38.95 21.63
N VAL A 261 -11.69 -38.50 22.86
CA VAL A 261 -11.55 -37.05 23.15
C VAL A 261 -10.38 -36.45 22.34
N GLU A 262 -9.25 -37.13 22.33
CA GLU A 262 -8.06 -36.68 21.57
C GLU A 262 -8.34 -36.62 20.05
N ALA A 263 -9.04 -37.64 19.51
CA ALA A 263 -9.48 -37.60 18.11
C ALA A 263 -10.45 -36.39 17.85
N GLY A 264 -11.29 -36.07 18.82
CA GLY A 264 -12.16 -34.88 18.76
C GLY A 264 -11.38 -33.56 18.73
N VAL A 265 -10.32 -33.45 19.53
CA VAL A 265 -9.42 -32.28 19.53
C VAL A 265 -8.72 -32.13 18.17
N MET A 266 -8.14 -33.21 17.67
CA MET A 266 -7.47 -33.20 16.36
C MET A 266 -8.40 -32.88 15.20
N ARG A 267 -9.70 -33.24 15.32
CA ARG A 267 -10.72 -32.83 14.34
C ARG A 267 -10.93 -31.31 14.32
N ASN A 268 -10.96 -30.68 15.49
CA ASN A 268 -11.06 -29.23 15.58
C ASN A 268 -9.84 -28.53 14.95
N ASP A 269 -8.63 -29.05 15.23
CA ASP A 269 -7.40 -28.56 14.59
C ASP A 269 -7.44 -28.69 13.07
N LEU A 270 -8.01 -29.79 12.54
CA LEU A 270 -8.18 -29.99 11.11
C LEU A 270 -9.14 -28.97 10.50
N LEU A 271 -10.28 -28.71 11.15
CA LEU A 271 -11.25 -27.70 10.70
C LEU A 271 -10.65 -26.28 10.68
N GLN A 272 -9.81 -25.97 11.67
CA GLN A 272 -9.07 -24.71 11.68
C GLN A 272 -8.07 -24.64 10.51
N ALA A 273 -7.29 -25.67 10.29
CA ALA A 273 -6.33 -25.73 9.18
C ALA A 273 -7.01 -25.63 7.81
N GLU A 274 -8.22 -26.19 7.67
CA GLU A 274 -9.05 -26.05 6.47
C GLU A 274 -9.44 -24.59 6.24
N ALA A 275 -9.87 -23.88 7.27
CA ALA A 275 -10.22 -22.46 7.16
C ALA A 275 -8.99 -21.59 6.80
N GLU A 276 -7.83 -21.86 7.39
CA GLU A 276 -6.57 -21.17 7.09
C GLU A 276 -6.14 -21.40 5.63
N LEU A 277 -6.27 -22.62 5.13
CA LEU A 277 -6.00 -22.97 3.74
C LEU A 277 -6.90 -22.20 2.77
N HIS A 278 -8.21 -22.14 3.05
CA HIS A 278 -9.13 -21.37 2.23
C HIS A 278 -8.81 -19.87 2.23
N ASN A 279 -8.47 -19.32 3.38
CA ASN A 279 -8.05 -17.91 3.49
C ASN A 279 -6.79 -17.63 2.67
N ALA A 280 -5.83 -18.53 2.67
CA ALA A 280 -4.63 -18.41 1.84
C ALA A 280 -4.95 -18.43 0.33
N PHE A 281 -5.88 -19.29 -0.11
CA PHE A 281 -6.32 -19.31 -1.51
C PHE A 281 -7.08 -18.04 -1.90
N LEU A 282 -7.91 -17.48 -1.01
CA LEU A 282 -8.57 -16.19 -1.24
C LEU A 282 -7.55 -15.05 -1.34
N SER A 283 -6.48 -15.09 -0.52
CA SER A 283 -5.39 -14.11 -0.59
C SER A 283 -4.67 -14.16 -1.94
N LEU A 284 -4.44 -15.36 -2.51
CA LEU A 284 -3.93 -15.50 -3.88
C LEU A 284 -4.87 -14.89 -4.91
N GLY A 285 -6.18 -15.13 -4.78
CA GLY A 285 -7.21 -14.54 -5.64
C GLY A 285 -7.19 -13.01 -5.59
N MET A 286 -7.03 -12.42 -4.40
CA MET A 286 -6.91 -10.97 -4.22
C MET A 286 -5.70 -10.41 -4.96
N MET A 287 -4.53 -11.06 -4.87
CA MET A 287 -3.34 -10.64 -5.61
C MET A 287 -3.53 -10.68 -7.13
N LEU A 288 -4.37 -11.60 -7.61
CA LEU A 288 -4.73 -11.71 -9.03
C LEU A 288 -5.84 -10.76 -9.47
N GLY A 289 -6.42 -9.97 -8.55
CA GLY A 289 -7.59 -9.13 -8.83
C GLY A 289 -8.81 -9.94 -9.25
N SER A 290 -8.92 -11.17 -8.74
CA SER A 290 -10.05 -12.08 -9.05
C SER A 290 -11.14 -11.98 -7.99
N ALA A 291 -12.38 -12.21 -8.39
CA ALA A 291 -13.49 -12.35 -7.47
C ALA A 291 -13.37 -13.65 -6.65
N THR A 292 -14.14 -13.75 -5.57
CA THR A 292 -14.10 -14.88 -4.61
C THR A 292 -14.72 -16.18 -5.13
N ASP A 293 -15.21 -16.18 -6.38
CA ASP A 293 -15.80 -17.33 -7.06
C ASP A 293 -14.77 -18.32 -7.65
N THR A 294 -13.49 -17.93 -7.69
CA THR A 294 -12.41 -18.75 -8.22
C THR A 294 -11.33 -18.95 -7.17
N LEU A 295 -11.03 -20.20 -6.82
CA LEU A 295 -9.93 -20.57 -5.95
C LEU A 295 -8.70 -21.00 -6.76
N TYR A 296 -7.58 -20.35 -6.51
CA TYR A 296 -6.31 -20.67 -7.17
C TYR A 296 -5.52 -21.62 -6.30
N LEU A 297 -5.26 -22.83 -6.84
CA LEU A 297 -4.50 -23.88 -6.17
C LEU A 297 -3.02 -23.77 -6.58
N PRO A 298 -2.11 -23.40 -5.68
CA PRO A 298 -0.70 -23.26 -6.00
C PRO A 298 -0.09 -24.66 -6.26
N GLN A 299 0.79 -24.72 -7.27
CA GLN A 299 1.55 -25.92 -7.59
C GLN A 299 3.02 -25.69 -7.29
N GLY A 300 3.70 -26.69 -6.74
CA GLY A 300 5.12 -26.62 -6.43
C GLY A 300 5.45 -27.11 -5.02
N SER A 301 6.66 -26.88 -4.60
CA SER A 301 7.20 -27.29 -3.30
C SER A 301 7.75 -26.10 -2.53
N LEU A 302 7.64 -26.15 -1.19
CA LEU A 302 8.32 -25.21 -0.29
C LEU A 302 9.84 -25.39 -0.26
N ARG A 303 10.33 -26.54 -0.75
CA ARG A 303 11.75 -26.86 -0.74
C ARG A 303 12.45 -26.23 -1.93
N LEU A 304 12.89 -24.98 -1.76
CA LEU A 304 13.70 -24.31 -2.76
C LEU A 304 15.15 -24.79 -2.73
N ALA A 305 15.81 -24.73 -3.90
CA ALA A 305 17.22 -25.08 -3.99
C ALA A 305 18.10 -24.16 -3.14
N GLU A 306 19.02 -24.75 -2.38
CA GLU A 306 19.97 -24.00 -1.58
C GLU A 306 20.92 -23.20 -2.49
N ARG A 307 21.10 -21.92 -2.19
CA ARG A 307 21.97 -21.01 -2.94
C ARG A 307 23.02 -20.40 -2.04
N ALA A 308 24.24 -20.37 -2.50
CA ALA A 308 25.34 -19.70 -1.81
C ALA A 308 25.58 -18.31 -2.41
N PHE A 309 25.46 -17.28 -1.57
CA PHE A 309 25.68 -15.91 -1.96
C PHE A 309 26.90 -15.33 -1.21
N PRO A 310 27.85 -14.67 -1.92
CA PRO A 310 28.87 -13.84 -1.27
C PRO A 310 28.24 -12.57 -0.72
N ALA A 311 28.25 -12.37 0.60
CA ALA A 311 27.59 -11.24 1.26
C ALA A 311 28.01 -9.86 0.68
N GLY A 312 29.28 -9.69 0.33
CA GLY A 312 29.78 -8.44 -0.26
C GLY A 312 29.19 -8.13 -1.64
N MET A 313 28.92 -9.17 -2.46
CA MET A 313 28.26 -9.00 -3.77
C MET A 313 26.80 -8.60 -3.61
N LEU A 314 26.09 -9.15 -2.63
CA LEU A 314 24.69 -8.78 -2.36
C LEU A 314 24.55 -7.30 -1.99
N VAL A 315 25.41 -6.80 -1.11
CA VAL A 315 25.42 -5.39 -0.72
C VAL A 315 25.76 -4.48 -1.91
N ALA A 316 26.76 -4.85 -2.72
CA ALA A 316 27.10 -4.08 -3.92
C ALA A 316 25.94 -4.04 -4.92
N SER A 317 25.32 -5.18 -5.20
CA SER A 317 24.14 -5.27 -6.08
C SER A 317 22.96 -4.45 -5.57
N ALA A 318 22.70 -4.48 -4.26
CA ALA A 318 21.62 -3.70 -3.64
C ALA A 318 21.84 -2.19 -3.84
N LEU A 319 23.05 -1.71 -3.61
CA LEU A 319 23.38 -0.29 -3.77
C LEU A 319 23.32 0.21 -5.23
N GLU A 320 23.45 -0.70 -6.19
CA GLU A 320 23.40 -0.39 -7.61
C GLU A 320 21.99 -0.49 -8.20
N ASN A 321 21.21 -1.51 -7.79
CA ASN A 321 20.01 -1.92 -8.49
C ASN A 321 18.69 -1.68 -7.73
N ARG A 322 18.72 -1.33 -6.45
CA ARG A 322 17.48 -1.14 -5.68
C ARG A 322 16.70 0.09 -6.13
N ALA A 323 15.45 -0.13 -6.48
CA ALA A 323 14.57 0.91 -6.99
C ALA A 323 14.23 1.98 -5.94
N ASP A 324 14.12 1.63 -4.66
CA ASP A 324 13.89 2.58 -3.56
C ASP A 324 15.09 3.54 -3.38
N LEU A 325 16.32 3.05 -3.54
CA LEU A 325 17.51 3.89 -3.49
C LEU A 325 17.59 4.81 -4.71
N VAL A 326 17.23 4.31 -5.89
CA VAL A 326 17.09 5.13 -7.11
C VAL A 326 16.01 6.20 -6.91
N ALA A 327 14.86 5.86 -6.32
CA ALA A 327 13.80 6.83 -6.00
C ALA A 327 14.29 7.91 -5.02
N ALA A 328 15.02 7.52 -3.97
CA ALA A 328 15.62 8.49 -3.04
C ALA A 328 16.62 9.44 -3.73
N MET A 329 17.43 8.93 -4.65
CA MET A 329 18.34 9.75 -5.47
C MET A 329 17.56 10.70 -6.40
N ARG A 330 16.50 10.23 -7.07
CA ARG A 330 15.63 11.08 -7.89
C ARG A 330 14.91 12.14 -7.08
N ASN A 331 14.57 11.87 -5.82
CA ASN A 331 14.00 12.86 -4.92
C ASN A 331 15.01 14.00 -4.61
N VAL A 332 16.30 13.71 -4.52
CA VAL A 332 17.35 14.76 -4.44
C VAL A 332 17.35 15.61 -5.71
N ASP A 333 17.25 15.01 -6.91
CA ASP A 333 17.17 15.74 -8.17
C ASP A 333 15.95 16.67 -8.19
N VAL A 334 14.77 16.19 -7.75
CA VAL A 334 13.54 17.00 -7.62
C VAL A 334 13.77 18.18 -6.69
N ALA A 335 14.36 17.95 -5.51
CA ALA A 335 14.65 19.04 -4.54
C ALA A 335 15.61 20.08 -5.11
N GLN A 336 16.64 19.69 -5.87
CA GLN A 336 17.56 20.60 -6.56
C GLN A 336 16.85 21.43 -7.63
N ARG A 337 15.92 20.82 -8.40
CA ARG A 337 15.08 21.56 -9.37
C ARG A 337 14.13 22.51 -8.66
N ALA A 338 13.55 22.12 -7.52
CA ALA A 338 12.72 23.01 -6.71
C ALA A 338 13.48 24.24 -6.20
N VAL A 339 14.77 24.10 -5.80
CA VAL A 339 15.63 25.26 -5.48
C VAL A 339 15.77 26.17 -6.71
N THR A 340 15.93 25.58 -7.89
CA THR A 340 16.03 26.34 -9.14
C THR A 340 14.74 27.11 -9.42
N VAL A 341 13.57 26.47 -9.25
CA VAL A 341 12.26 27.15 -9.36
C VAL A 341 12.16 28.30 -8.36
N ALA A 342 12.45 28.06 -7.08
CA ALA A 342 12.41 29.09 -6.04
C ALA A 342 13.34 30.30 -6.35
N ARG A 343 14.50 30.04 -6.95
CA ARG A 343 15.39 31.10 -7.43
C ARG A 343 14.80 31.87 -8.61
N ARG A 344 14.11 31.20 -9.54
CA ARG A 344 13.48 31.83 -10.71
C ARG A 344 12.21 32.60 -10.34
N GLU A 345 11.53 32.23 -9.28
CA GLU A 345 10.40 32.99 -8.72
C GLU A 345 10.80 34.39 -8.21
N ARG A 346 12.07 34.62 -7.96
CA ARG A 346 12.60 35.96 -7.68
C ARG A 346 12.57 36.89 -8.88
N ASN A 347 12.59 36.35 -10.10
CA ASN A 347 12.50 37.14 -11.32
C ASN A 347 11.16 37.86 -11.36
N MET A 348 11.19 39.10 -11.86
CA MET A 348 9.99 39.87 -12.04
C MET A 348 9.22 39.34 -13.25
N ASP A 349 7.91 39.26 -13.09
CA ASP A 349 7.00 39.06 -14.20
C ASP A 349 6.68 40.41 -14.80
N PHE A 350 6.24 40.47 -16.03
CA PHE A 350 5.71 41.67 -16.64
C PHE A 350 4.44 41.37 -17.43
N ASP A 351 3.45 42.22 -17.26
CA ASP A 351 2.18 42.12 -17.93
C ASP A 351 2.13 43.15 -19.04
N LEU A 352 1.88 42.71 -20.26
CA LEU A 352 1.59 43.59 -21.38
C LEU A 352 0.09 43.61 -21.61
N ALA A 353 -0.48 44.80 -21.59
CA ALA A 353 -1.90 45.04 -21.80
C ALA A 353 -2.13 45.92 -23.02
N LEU A 354 -3.10 45.55 -23.83
CA LEU A 354 -3.59 46.32 -24.99
C LEU A 354 -5.07 46.58 -24.78
N GLY A 355 -5.45 47.83 -24.65
CA GLY A 355 -6.82 48.22 -24.40
C GLY A 355 -7.41 49.14 -25.48
N VAL A 356 -8.71 49.01 -25.64
CA VAL A 356 -9.54 49.94 -26.43
C VAL A 356 -10.66 50.41 -25.53
N ASN A 357 -10.81 51.71 -25.42
CA ASN A 357 -11.91 52.35 -24.68
C ASN A 357 -12.73 53.23 -25.58
N HIS A 358 -14.04 53.10 -25.51
CA HIS A 358 -14.98 53.97 -26.20
C HIS A 358 -15.86 54.68 -25.17
N ASN A 359 -15.73 56.01 -25.13
CA ASN A 359 -16.49 56.87 -24.22
C ASN A 359 -17.58 57.60 -25.00
N GLY A 360 -18.80 57.54 -24.51
CA GLY A 360 -19.93 58.29 -25.01
C GLY A 360 -19.82 59.80 -24.73
N ALA A 361 -20.62 60.58 -25.35
CA ALA A 361 -20.62 62.01 -25.14
C ALA A 361 -21.00 62.40 -23.69
N VAL A 362 -20.20 63.23 -23.04
CA VAL A 362 -20.45 63.82 -21.74
C VAL A 362 -21.21 65.11 -21.95
N ARG A 363 -22.40 65.23 -21.38
CA ARG A 363 -23.28 66.43 -21.51
C ARG A 363 -23.30 67.33 -20.24
N ASN A 364 -22.32 67.06 -19.38
CA ASN A 364 -22.15 67.81 -18.15
C ASN A 364 -21.88 69.32 -18.47
N GLU A 365 -22.53 70.22 -17.74
CA GLU A 365 -22.37 71.71 -17.94
C GLU A 365 -20.98 72.20 -17.57
N ILE A 366 -20.27 71.48 -16.67
CA ILE A 366 -18.95 71.90 -16.16
C ILE A 366 -17.83 71.48 -17.13
N ALA A 367 -17.92 70.30 -17.74
CA ALA A 367 -16.87 69.74 -18.61
C ALA A 367 -17.48 68.83 -19.73
N PRO A 368 -18.16 69.48 -20.72
CA PRO A 368 -18.70 68.72 -21.85
C PRO A 368 -17.58 68.12 -22.70
N ALA A 369 -17.73 66.87 -23.12
CA ALA A 369 -16.74 66.17 -23.96
C ALA A 369 -17.45 65.45 -25.09
N PRO A 370 -16.92 65.44 -26.33
CA PRO A 370 -17.44 64.62 -27.42
C PRO A 370 -17.11 63.12 -27.15
N ARG A 371 -17.88 62.29 -27.83
CA ARG A 371 -17.52 60.83 -27.86
C ARG A 371 -16.15 60.62 -28.50
N PHE A 372 -15.37 59.76 -27.91
CA PHE A 372 -14.06 59.42 -28.46
C PHE A 372 -13.73 57.91 -28.21
N THR A 373 -12.84 57.41 -29.07
CA THR A 373 -12.26 56.08 -28.91
C THR A 373 -10.77 56.22 -28.65
N GLY A 374 -10.29 55.67 -27.55
CA GLY A 374 -8.87 55.68 -27.20
C GLY A 374 -8.27 54.29 -27.29
N PHE A 375 -6.98 54.24 -27.52
CA PHE A 375 -6.16 53.01 -27.45
C PHE A 375 -5.17 53.13 -26.29
N THR A 376 -5.04 52.06 -25.51
CA THR A 376 -4.14 52.02 -24.36
C THR A 376 -3.14 50.88 -24.54
N VAL A 377 -1.87 51.16 -24.30
CA VAL A 377 -0.83 50.15 -24.17
C VAL A 377 -0.26 50.27 -22.76
N GLY A 378 -0.43 49.22 -21.96
CA GLY A 378 0.02 49.14 -20.59
C GLY A 378 1.15 48.16 -20.41
N LEU A 379 2.15 48.50 -19.61
CA LEU A 379 3.15 47.60 -19.09
C LEU A 379 3.11 47.68 -17.57
N SER A 380 2.77 46.54 -16.93
CA SER A 380 2.76 46.41 -15.47
C SER A 380 3.87 45.48 -15.02
N VAL A 381 4.63 45.95 -14.03
CA VAL A 381 5.74 45.14 -13.43
C VAL A 381 5.57 45.16 -11.92
N PRO A 382 5.25 44.03 -11.28
CA PRO A 382 5.14 43.93 -9.83
C PRO A 382 6.53 44.08 -9.20
N LEU A 383 6.74 45.18 -8.45
CA LEU A 383 8.01 45.43 -7.78
C LEU A 383 8.06 44.69 -6.45
N LYS A 384 8.92 43.66 -6.38
CA LYS A 384 9.09 42.80 -5.18
C LYS A 384 10.04 43.48 -4.18
N PHE A 385 9.58 44.44 -3.41
CA PHE A 385 10.41 45.13 -2.41
C PHE A 385 10.63 44.31 -1.13
N SER A 386 9.75 43.37 -0.80
CA SER A 386 9.83 42.58 0.44
C SER A 386 10.75 41.39 0.25
N ASN A 387 11.97 41.47 0.80
CA ASN A 387 12.91 40.38 1.00
C ASN A 387 13.24 39.47 -0.22
N PHE A 388 12.82 39.82 -1.43
CA PHE A 388 13.09 39.07 -2.68
C PHE A 388 12.91 37.53 -2.56
N ASN A 389 11.89 37.05 -1.86
CA ASN A 389 11.64 35.64 -1.61
C ASN A 389 12.87 34.88 -1.03
N LYS A 390 13.69 35.52 -0.20
CA LYS A 390 14.87 34.89 0.40
C LYS A 390 14.48 33.66 1.22
N GLY A 391 13.44 33.78 2.05
CA GLY A 391 12.93 32.69 2.88
C GLY A 391 12.47 31.47 2.07
N THR A 392 11.80 31.68 0.93
CA THR A 392 11.39 30.58 0.04
C THR A 392 12.59 29.82 -0.54
N VAL A 393 13.64 30.56 -0.95
CA VAL A 393 14.86 29.95 -1.47
C VAL A 393 15.61 29.20 -0.37
N GLU A 394 15.65 29.78 0.84
CA GLU A 394 16.28 29.15 2.00
C GLU A 394 15.53 27.85 2.40
N ALA A 395 14.22 27.90 2.47
CA ALA A 395 13.39 26.73 2.72
C ALA A 395 13.60 25.63 1.65
N ALA A 396 13.70 26.01 0.38
CA ALA A 396 14.00 25.05 -0.70
C ALA A 396 15.39 24.41 -0.54
N ARG A 397 16.42 25.17 -0.08
CA ARG A 397 17.76 24.63 0.20
C ARG A 397 17.74 23.66 1.38
N TYR A 398 17.00 23.94 2.45
CA TYR A 398 16.88 23.01 3.57
C TYR A 398 16.17 21.71 3.14
N ARG A 399 15.17 21.79 2.26
CA ARG A 399 14.54 20.61 1.67
C ARG A 399 15.52 19.79 0.81
N GLU A 400 16.39 20.46 0.05
CA GLU A 400 17.48 19.78 -0.67
C GLU A 400 18.43 19.04 0.29
N GLN A 401 18.87 19.69 1.37
CA GLN A 401 19.71 19.06 2.40
C GLN A 401 18.96 17.90 3.08
N GLN A 402 17.69 18.06 3.39
CA GLN A 402 16.84 17.01 3.95
C GLN A 402 16.78 15.80 3.01
N ALA A 403 16.56 16.01 1.70
CA ALA A 403 16.53 14.94 0.71
C ALA A 403 17.88 14.21 0.59
N GLN A 404 19.02 14.95 0.65
CA GLN A 404 20.35 14.37 0.66
C GLN A 404 20.58 13.49 1.90
N THR A 405 20.20 13.98 3.08
CA THR A 405 20.32 13.21 4.34
C THR A 405 19.42 11.96 4.30
N ALA A 406 18.20 12.08 3.74
CA ALA A 406 17.31 10.94 3.57
C ALA A 406 17.89 9.89 2.60
N TYR A 407 18.57 10.31 1.54
CA TYR A 407 19.27 9.39 0.63
C TYR A 407 20.41 8.63 1.35
N GLU A 408 21.24 9.33 2.14
CA GLU A 408 22.29 8.67 2.92
C GLU A 408 21.71 7.70 3.96
N GLN A 409 20.62 8.07 4.61
CA GLN A 409 19.90 7.18 5.52
C GLN A 409 19.37 5.93 4.80
N ALA A 410 18.74 6.10 3.64
CA ALA A 410 18.24 4.99 2.83
C ALA A 410 19.40 4.04 2.42
N ARG A 411 20.55 4.59 2.06
CA ARG A 411 21.75 3.82 1.74
C ARG A 411 22.23 2.95 2.90
N LEU A 412 22.26 3.49 4.11
CA LEU A 412 22.63 2.74 5.32
C LEU A 412 21.58 1.67 5.65
N GLN A 413 20.28 2.01 5.48
CA GLN A 413 19.18 1.08 5.71
C GLN A 413 19.26 -0.11 4.77
N VAL A 414 19.52 0.12 3.47
CA VAL A 414 19.71 -0.93 2.47
C VAL A 414 20.84 -1.89 2.87
N GLN A 415 22.01 -1.37 3.27
CA GLN A 415 23.13 -2.20 3.70
C GLN A 415 22.77 -3.06 4.91
N THR A 416 22.08 -2.47 5.89
CA THR A 416 21.67 -3.15 7.11
C THR A 416 20.67 -4.25 6.82
N GLU A 417 19.64 -3.96 6.01
CA GLU A 417 18.58 -4.88 5.62
C GLU A 417 19.14 -6.11 4.88
N VAL A 418 20.03 -5.89 3.89
CA VAL A 418 20.68 -6.99 3.17
C VAL A 418 21.46 -7.89 4.13
N MET A 419 22.21 -7.31 5.06
CA MET A 419 23.01 -8.08 6.02
C MET A 419 22.13 -8.83 7.03
N GLN A 420 21.01 -8.26 7.46
CA GLN A 420 20.04 -8.92 8.35
C GLN A 420 19.40 -10.12 7.63
N ASN A 421 18.91 -9.92 6.40
CA ASN A 421 18.29 -10.96 5.59
C ASN A 421 19.30 -12.09 5.25
N TYR A 422 20.54 -11.73 4.95
CA TYR A 422 21.60 -12.71 4.73
C TYR A 422 21.86 -13.58 5.97
N ARG A 423 21.92 -12.98 7.16
CA ARG A 423 22.10 -13.71 8.43
C ARG A 423 20.91 -14.60 8.73
N ARG A 424 19.69 -14.12 8.51
CA ARG A 424 18.46 -14.90 8.68
C ARG A 424 18.45 -16.10 7.73
N TYR A 425 18.74 -15.88 6.45
CA TYR A 425 18.82 -16.94 5.44
C TYR A 425 19.84 -18.02 5.81
N THR A 426 21.06 -17.66 6.18
CA THR A 426 22.11 -18.62 6.56
C THR A 426 21.75 -19.40 7.82
N SER A 427 21.08 -18.79 8.80
CA SER A 427 20.58 -19.47 9.99
C SER A 427 19.52 -20.52 9.64
N LEU A 428 18.57 -20.16 8.76
CA LEU A 428 17.48 -21.04 8.35
C LEU A 428 17.96 -22.25 7.51
N ILE A 429 18.99 -22.07 6.68
CA ILE A 429 19.69 -23.20 6.04
C ILE A 429 20.17 -24.22 7.08
N GLY A 430 20.82 -23.74 8.14
CA GLY A 430 21.29 -24.60 9.23
C GLY A 430 20.15 -25.35 9.92
N GLN A 431 19.00 -24.69 10.12
CA GLN A 431 17.81 -25.32 10.72
C GLN A 431 17.22 -26.40 9.81
N VAL A 432 17.03 -26.11 8.50
CA VAL A 432 16.53 -27.10 7.53
C VAL A 432 17.42 -28.32 7.49
N ARG A 433 18.75 -28.11 7.41
CA ARG A 433 19.72 -29.23 7.45
C ARG A 433 19.64 -30.06 8.73
N HIS A 434 19.34 -29.42 9.87
CA HIS A 434 19.17 -30.13 11.13
C HIS A 434 17.96 -31.09 11.09
N TYR A 435 16.83 -30.63 10.49
CA TYR A 435 15.69 -31.52 10.28
C TYR A 435 15.99 -32.66 9.30
N ASP A 436 16.68 -32.36 8.19
CA ASP A 436 17.06 -33.34 7.17
C ASP A 436 18.05 -34.38 7.70
N ASN A 437 18.83 -34.09 8.76
CA ASN A 437 19.77 -35.01 9.39
C ASN A 437 19.10 -36.06 10.32
N GLY A 438 17.83 -36.38 10.06
CA GLY A 438 17.15 -37.53 10.67
C GLY A 438 16.21 -37.17 11.83
N LEU A 439 16.00 -35.89 12.18
CA LEU A 439 15.10 -35.54 13.27
C LEU A 439 13.65 -35.99 13.00
N LEU A 440 13.15 -35.78 11.78
CA LEU A 440 11.83 -36.26 11.35
C LEU A 440 11.72 -37.80 11.37
N GLU A 441 12.72 -38.49 10.87
CA GLU A 441 12.75 -39.94 10.80
C GLU A 441 12.79 -40.56 12.20
N ASN A 442 13.59 -39.98 13.10
CA ASN A 442 13.65 -40.38 14.50
C ASN A 442 12.31 -40.22 15.20
N ALA A 443 11.66 -39.07 15.04
CA ALA A 443 10.36 -38.79 15.63
C ALA A 443 9.28 -39.77 15.10
N ALA A 444 9.27 -40.03 13.80
CA ALA A 444 8.36 -41.01 13.19
C ALA A 444 8.62 -42.44 13.71
N SER A 445 9.89 -42.80 13.90
CA SER A 445 10.29 -44.14 14.43
C SER A 445 9.84 -44.32 15.88
N VAL A 446 9.93 -43.24 16.71
CA VAL A 446 9.45 -43.31 18.11
C VAL A 446 7.95 -43.54 18.17
N VAL A 447 7.15 -42.82 17.38
CA VAL A 447 5.69 -42.99 17.32
C VAL A 447 5.35 -44.43 16.90
N LYS A 448 5.97 -44.92 15.82
CA LYS A 448 5.73 -46.25 15.32
C LYS A 448 6.08 -47.32 16.36
N GLY A 449 7.19 -47.15 17.07
CA GLY A 449 7.59 -48.04 18.16
C GLY A 449 6.61 -48.02 19.31
N LYS A 450 6.14 -46.82 19.74
CA LYS A 450 5.17 -46.67 20.85
C LYS A 450 3.81 -47.30 20.50
N ILE A 451 3.31 -47.10 19.29
CA ILE A 451 2.06 -47.72 18.83
C ILE A 451 2.20 -49.26 18.86
N TYR A 452 3.33 -49.80 18.36
CA TYR A 452 3.58 -51.26 18.36
C TYR A 452 3.62 -51.83 19.77
N SER A 453 4.30 -51.20 20.73
CA SER A 453 4.34 -51.62 22.13
C SER A 453 2.98 -51.51 22.82
N TYR A 454 2.19 -50.46 22.50
CA TYR A 454 0.83 -50.26 23.00
C TYR A 454 -0.13 -51.39 22.56
N ASP A 455 -0.06 -51.81 21.31
CA ASP A 455 -0.87 -52.91 20.78
C ASP A 455 -0.58 -54.23 21.45
N ARG A 456 0.60 -54.37 22.05
CA ARG A 456 1.01 -55.56 22.85
C ARG A 456 0.74 -55.43 24.35
N GLY A 457 0.27 -54.23 24.79
CA GLY A 457 0.05 -53.97 26.21
C GLY A 457 1.33 -53.69 27.00
N GLU A 458 2.47 -53.38 26.32
CA GLU A 458 3.78 -53.14 26.94
C GLU A 458 3.96 -51.64 27.35
N THR A 459 3.13 -50.76 26.84
CA THR A 459 3.18 -49.30 27.13
C THR A 459 1.78 -48.73 27.30
N SER A 460 1.66 -47.56 27.95
CA SER A 460 0.39 -46.92 28.20
C SER A 460 -0.09 -46.07 27.00
N LEU A 461 -1.40 -45.83 26.88
CA LEU A 461 -1.98 -44.90 25.91
C LEU A 461 -1.34 -43.51 26.02
N LEU A 462 -1.07 -43.01 27.23
CA LEU A 462 -0.48 -41.68 27.47
C LEU A 462 0.89 -41.55 26.76
N GLU A 463 1.71 -42.62 26.76
CA GLU A 463 3.01 -42.58 26.08
C GLU A 463 2.86 -42.53 24.57
N VAL A 464 1.86 -43.19 24.00
CA VAL A 464 1.53 -43.10 22.56
C VAL A 464 1.09 -41.69 22.20
N LEU A 465 0.16 -41.11 23.00
CA LEU A 465 -0.34 -39.76 22.78
C LEU A 465 0.77 -38.69 22.86
N ASN A 466 1.67 -38.81 23.83
CA ASN A 466 2.82 -37.92 23.95
C ASN A 466 3.78 -38.05 22.76
N ALA A 467 4.06 -39.26 22.32
CA ALA A 467 4.91 -39.51 21.14
C ALA A 467 4.25 -38.93 19.87
N GLN A 468 2.94 -39.14 19.70
CA GLN A 468 2.16 -38.57 18.59
C GLN A 468 2.20 -37.04 18.58
N ARG A 469 1.94 -36.38 19.71
CA ARG A 469 2.02 -34.93 19.82
C ARG A 469 3.41 -34.39 19.44
N THR A 470 4.46 -35.00 19.99
CA THR A 470 5.84 -34.63 19.66
C THR A 470 6.13 -34.78 18.15
N TYR A 471 5.64 -35.83 17.53
CA TYR A 471 5.83 -36.03 16.10
C TYR A 471 5.07 -35.00 15.25
N ASP A 472 3.82 -34.70 15.60
CA ASP A 472 3.00 -33.74 14.89
C ASP A 472 3.56 -32.34 15.07
N GLU A 473 4.09 -31.99 16.24
CA GLU A 473 4.78 -30.71 16.51
C GLU A 473 6.06 -30.61 15.66
N VAL A 474 6.91 -31.64 15.63
CA VAL A 474 8.14 -31.67 14.83
C VAL A 474 7.81 -31.48 13.34
N ARG A 475 6.77 -32.16 12.83
CA ARG A 475 6.32 -31.99 11.44
C ARG A 475 5.83 -30.57 11.13
N THR A 476 5.04 -30.00 12.02
CA THR A 476 4.53 -28.63 11.89
C THR A 476 5.69 -27.64 11.86
N LEU A 477 6.60 -27.73 12.82
CA LEU A 477 7.79 -26.86 12.91
C LEU A 477 8.72 -27.03 11.69
N TYR A 478 8.82 -28.24 11.13
CA TYR A 478 9.59 -28.45 9.90
C TYR A 478 8.98 -27.71 8.71
N ILE A 479 7.66 -27.77 8.51
CA ILE A 479 6.96 -27.07 7.42
C ILE A 479 7.10 -25.54 7.60
N GLU A 480 6.94 -25.05 8.83
CA GLU A 480 7.16 -23.64 9.16
C GLU A 480 8.61 -23.22 8.88
N THR A 481 9.58 -24.08 9.21
CA THR A 481 11.01 -23.81 8.92
C THR A 481 11.28 -23.77 7.42
N LEU A 482 10.69 -24.67 6.63
CA LEU A 482 10.80 -24.67 5.17
C LEU A 482 10.19 -23.39 4.57
N TYR A 483 9.01 -22.98 5.05
CA TYR A 483 8.41 -21.73 4.64
C TYR A 483 9.29 -20.52 5.00
N ASN A 484 9.77 -20.46 6.25
CA ASN A 484 10.65 -19.38 6.70
C ASN A 484 11.95 -19.32 5.89
N TYR A 485 12.50 -20.48 5.52
CA TYR A 485 13.65 -20.58 4.64
C TYR A 485 13.35 -20.02 3.24
N ALA A 486 12.26 -20.47 2.61
CA ALA A 486 11.84 -19.99 1.31
C ALA A 486 11.53 -18.48 1.33
N ALA A 487 10.80 -18.00 2.35
CA ALA A 487 10.51 -16.60 2.55
C ALA A 487 11.79 -15.76 2.74
N SER A 488 12.75 -16.25 3.53
CA SER A 488 14.02 -15.55 3.74
C SER A 488 14.87 -15.45 2.47
N LEU A 489 14.79 -16.42 1.57
CA LEU A 489 15.43 -16.35 0.26
C LEU A 489 14.79 -15.25 -0.61
N VAL A 490 13.45 -15.21 -0.63
CA VAL A 490 12.68 -14.16 -1.35
C VAL A 490 13.02 -12.76 -0.80
N GLU A 491 13.02 -12.61 0.53
CA GLU A 491 13.37 -11.34 1.19
C GLU A 491 14.82 -10.94 0.91
N LEU A 492 15.74 -11.90 0.90
CA LEU A 492 17.16 -11.66 0.60
C LEU A 492 17.35 -11.18 -0.84
N GLU A 493 16.77 -11.86 -1.83
CA GLU A 493 16.86 -11.46 -3.22
C GLU A 493 16.19 -10.11 -3.47
N THR A 494 15.03 -9.87 -2.86
CA THR A 494 14.34 -8.57 -2.92
C THR A 494 15.20 -7.46 -2.33
N SER A 495 15.83 -7.69 -1.18
CA SER A 495 16.69 -6.70 -0.52
C SER A 495 18.01 -6.46 -1.26
N ALA A 496 18.52 -7.46 -1.98
CA ALA A 496 19.71 -7.35 -2.81
C ALA A 496 19.45 -6.74 -4.21
N GLY A 497 18.18 -6.50 -4.56
CA GLY A 497 17.82 -6.01 -5.89
C GLY A 497 18.03 -7.06 -7.00
N ILE A 498 18.08 -8.34 -6.63
CA ILE A 498 18.20 -9.48 -7.54
C ILE A 498 16.84 -10.16 -7.61
N TRP A 499 16.53 -10.82 -8.70
CA TRP A 499 15.33 -11.65 -8.78
C TRP A 499 15.57 -12.85 -9.67
N ASP A 500 15.75 -14.02 -9.04
CA ASP A 500 15.98 -15.29 -9.73
C ASP A 500 15.24 -16.45 -9.03
N ILE A 501 14.05 -16.14 -8.45
CA ILE A 501 13.25 -17.12 -7.73
C ILE A 501 12.48 -18.00 -8.70
N ALA A 502 12.68 -19.31 -8.58
CA ALA A 502 11.89 -20.35 -9.21
C ALA A 502 11.28 -21.23 -8.11
N VAL A 503 9.95 -21.37 -8.12
CA VAL A 503 9.19 -22.31 -7.30
C VAL A 503 8.75 -23.44 -8.24
N GLU A 504 9.39 -24.60 -8.14
CA GLU A 504 9.12 -25.82 -8.94
C GLU A 504 8.17 -26.80 -8.23
#